data_04dd8e34340157991a9fea7c89ccb845
#
_entry.id   04dd8e34340157991a9fea7c89ccb845
#
_cell.length_a   1.000
_cell.length_b   1.000
_cell.length_c   1.000
_cell.angle_alpha   90.00
_cell.angle_beta   90.00
_cell.angle_gamma   90.00
#
_symmetry.space_group_name_H-M   'P 1'
#
loop_
_entity.id
_entity.type
_entity.pdbx_description
1 polymer ?
#
loop_
_entity_poly.entity_id
_entity_poly.type
_entity_poly.pdbx_seq_one_letter_code
_entity_poly.pdbx_strand_id
1 'polypeptide(L)'
;MKERLKDAIKVALMLGISTLVIAFLYTHKGSAQVPNMKVRPPLEVKPAFYDKSPEDGLWEALIYYDVKFPEIVYAQAILETGHFKSRGCIRDNNLFGLYDSRKGRYHRFNHWTESVVKYKEWIQYRYRPPGDYYEFLRRIRYAKDPKYITKLKQIVKKHGKAKQNASTGHHQQVRKGI
;
A
#
# COMPACT_ATOMS: atom_id res chain seq x y z
N MET A 1 -43.13 14.38 1.36
CA MET A 1 -43.28 13.08 0.64
C MET A 1 -43.82 13.25 -0.78
N LYS A 2 -44.89 14.02 -0.97
CA LYS A 2 -45.55 14.25 -2.29
C LYS A 2 -44.64 14.93 -3.34
N GLU A 3 -43.81 15.90 -2.98
CA GLU A 3 -42.91 16.60 -3.91
C GLU A 3 -41.80 15.70 -4.44
N ARG A 4 -41.16 14.91 -3.60
CA ARG A 4 -40.11 13.95 -4.03
C ARG A 4 -40.64 12.87 -4.99
N LEU A 5 -41.90 12.52 -4.86
CA LEU A 5 -42.57 11.59 -5.78
C LEU A 5 -42.78 12.23 -7.16
N LYS A 6 -43.18 13.52 -7.19
CA LYS A 6 -43.35 14.24 -8.48
C LYS A 6 -42.05 14.40 -9.26
N ASP A 7 -40.96 14.67 -8.54
CA ASP A 7 -39.62 14.79 -9.18
C ASP A 7 -39.11 13.43 -9.71
N ALA A 8 -39.34 12.35 -8.97
CA ALA A 8 -38.99 10.99 -9.43
C ALA A 8 -39.80 10.59 -10.69
N ILE A 9 -41.10 10.98 -10.74
CA ILE A 9 -41.95 10.71 -11.91
C ILE A 9 -41.46 11.52 -13.14
N LYS A 10 -41.05 12.79 -12.96
CA LYS A 10 -40.52 13.61 -14.06
C LYS A 10 -39.24 13.01 -14.66
N VAL A 11 -38.32 12.59 -13.81
CA VAL A 11 -37.06 11.95 -14.26
C VAL A 11 -37.34 10.64 -14.98
N ALA A 12 -38.26 9.83 -14.50
CA ALA A 12 -38.61 8.56 -15.11
C ALA A 12 -39.32 8.70 -16.45
N LEU A 13 -40.17 9.73 -16.62
CA LEU A 13 -40.77 10.06 -17.92
C LEU A 13 -39.72 10.48 -18.94
N MET A 14 -38.66 11.19 -18.55
CA MET A 14 -37.53 11.51 -19.40
C MET A 14 -36.72 10.28 -19.84
N LEU A 15 -36.71 9.23 -19.04
CA LEU A 15 -35.99 7.97 -19.30
C LEU A 15 -36.85 6.88 -19.93
N GLY A 16 -38.12 7.16 -20.32
CA GLY A 16 -39.02 6.19 -20.94
C GLY A 16 -39.50 5.06 -20.01
N ILE A 17 -39.38 5.22 -18.68
CA ILE A 17 -39.79 4.23 -17.69
C ILE A 17 -41.28 4.41 -17.38
N SER A 18 -42.08 3.33 -17.51
CA SER A 18 -43.53 3.40 -17.29
C SER A 18 -43.85 3.69 -15.82
N THR A 19 -44.91 4.51 -15.60
CA THR A 19 -45.38 4.88 -14.24
C THR A 19 -45.77 3.70 -13.38
N LEU A 20 -46.12 2.55 -13.99
CA LEU A 20 -46.42 1.28 -13.32
C LEU A 20 -45.17 0.69 -12.64
N VAL A 21 -43.99 0.79 -13.27
CA VAL A 21 -42.74 0.27 -12.69
C VAL A 21 -42.34 1.10 -11.47
N ILE A 22 -42.58 2.41 -11.52
CA ILE A 22 -42.27 3.31 -10.38
C ILE A 22 -43.20 2.99 -9.21
N ALA A 23 -44.52 2.83 -9.46
CA ALA A 23 -45.47 2.46 -8.45
C ALA A 23 -45.12 1.08 -7.80
N PHE A 24 -44.70 0.11 -8.61
CA PHE A 24 -44.27 -1.19 -8.11
C PHE A 24 -43.03 -1.11 -7.22
N LEU A 25 -42.04 -0.28 -7.57
CA LEU A 25 -40.83 -0.08 -6.76
C LEU A 25 -41.11 0.67 -5.44
N TYR A 26 -42.11 1.54 -5.44
CA TYR A 26 -42.53 2.29 -4.21
C TYR A 26 -43.41 1.47 -3.27
N THR A 27 -44.28 0.60 -3.81
CA THR A 27 -45.18 -0.23 -2.98
C THR A 27 -44.44 -1.46 -2.40
N HIS A 28 -43.36 -1.91 -3.02
CA HIS A 28 -42.53 -3.03 -2.55
C HIS A 28 -41.34 -2.61 -1.68
N LYS A 29 -41.36 -1.40 -1.10
CA LYS A 29 -40.55 -1.09 0.09
C LYS A 29 -41.14 -1.78 1.33
N GLY A 30 -41.52 -3.02 1.18
CA GLY A 30 -41.70 -3.93 2.28
C GLY A 30 -40.32 -4.16 2.89
N SER A 31 -40.20 -3.82 4.15
CA SER A 31 -39.10 -4.16 5.04
C SER A 31 -38.85 -5.67 4.95
N ALA A 32 -38.09 -6.11 3.96
CA ALA A 32 -37.41 -7.38 4.06
C ALA A 32 -36.39 -7.20 5.17
N GLN A 33 -36.77 -7.60 6.38
CA GLN A 33 -35.84 -7.79 7.49
C GLN A 33 -34.85 -8.84 7.02
N VAL A 34 -33.72 -8.38 6.49
CA VAL A 34 -32.57 -9.24 6.19
C VAL A 34 -32.22 -9.88 7.53
N PRO A 35 -32.27 -11.21 7.65
CA PRO A 35 -31.84 -11.87 8.88
C PRO A 35 -30.47 -11.29 9.23
N ASN A 36 -30.29 -10.89 10.49
CA ASN A 36 -29.00 -10.39 11.00
C ASN A 36 -28.01 -11.57 10.96
N MET A 37 -27.61 -11.94 9.77
CA MET A 37 -26.44 -12.79 9.56
C MET A 37 -25.29 -11.93 10.03
N LYS A 38 -24.73 -12.29 11.18
CA LYS A 38 -23.40 -11.84 11.58
C LYS A 38 -22.47 -12.21 10.44
N VAL A 39 -22.32 -11.32 9.48
CA VAL A 39 -21.29 -11.44 8.44
C VAL A 39 -19.99 -11.47 9.22
N ARG A 40 -19.41 -12.66 9.37
CA ARG A 40 -18.03 -12.75 9.87
C ARG A 40 -17.23 -11.88 8.94
N PRO A 41 -16.44 -10.88 9.48
CA PRO A 41 -15.55 -10.14 8.62
C PRO A 41 -14.74 -11.17 7.82
N PRO A 42 -14.49 -10.93 6.53
CA PRO A 42 -13.66 -11.83 5.73
C PRO A 42 -12.41 -12.12 6.55
N LEU A 43 -12.03 -13.39 6.68
CA LEU A 43 -10.75 -13.75 7.27
C LEU A 43 -9.70 -12.95 6.50
N GLU A 44 -9.11 -11.96 7.15
CA GLU A 44 -8.03 -11.15 6.58
C GLU A 44 -6.85 -12.11 6.42
N VAL A 45 -6.74 -12.68 5.22
CA VAL A 45 -5.67 -13.61 4.90
C VAL A 45 -4.39 -12.78 4.86
N LYS A 46 -3.59 -12.93 5.90
CA LYS A 46 -2.27 -12.28 5.97
C LYS A 46 -1.41 -12.76 4.80
N PRO A 47 -0.75 -11.85 4.07
CA PRO A 47 0.17 -12.25 3.01
C PRO A 47 1.29 -13.14 3.55
N ALA A 48 1.77 -14.10 2.74
CA ALA A 48 2.78 -15.08 3.14
C ALA A 48 4.09 -14.47 3.65
N PHE A 49 4.43 -13.24 3.25
CA PHE A 49 5.61 -12.54 3.75
C PHE A 49 5.43 -11.97 5.17
N TYR A 50 4.20 -11.90 5.68
CA TYR A 50 3.93 -11.25 6.96
C TYR A 50 4.66 -11.95 8.11
N ASP A 51 4.70 -13.28 8.10
CA ASP A 51 5.37 -14.07 9.14
C ASP A 51 6.88 -14.27 8.90
N LYS A 52 7.43 -13.67 7.82
CA LYS A 52 8.87 -13.70 7.52
C LYS A 52 9.60 -12.58 8.26
N SER A 53 10.91 -12.76 8.43
CA SER A 53 11.80 -11.68 8.85
C SER A 53 11.79 -10.51 7.84
N PRO A 54 12.13 -9.28 8.25
CA PRO A 54 12.27 -8.18 7.28
C PRO A 54 13.27 -8.48 6.16
N GLU A 55 14.36 -9.19 6.45
CA GLU A 55 15.39 -9.58 5.48
C GLU A 55 14.81 -10.47 4.37
N ASP A 56 13.95 -11.42 4.74
CA ASP A 56 13.38 -12.42 3.83
C ASP A 56 12.09 -11.91 3.13
N GLY A 57 11.26 -11.13 3.84
CA GLY A 57 9.93 -10.75 3.38
C GLY A 57 9.83 -9.36 2.73
N LEU A 58 10.83 -8.48 2.93
CA LEU A 58 10.70 -7.08 2.51
C LEU A 58 10.47 -6.93 1.01
N TRP A 59 11.14 -7.69 0.17
CA TRP A 59 10.96 -7.58 -1.28
C TRP A 59 9.52 -7.88 -1.70
N GLU A 60 8.94 -8.96 -1.19
CA GLU A 60 7.54 -9.33 -1.45
C GLU A 60 6.58 -8.26 -0.93
N ALA A 61 6.85 -7.71 0.25
CA ALA A 61 6.03 -6.63 0.83
C ALA A 61 6.08 -5.35 -0.01
N LEU A 62 7.24 -4.96 -0.55
CA LEU A 62 7.38 -3.79 -1.43
C LEU A 62 6.52 -3.94 -2.69
N ILE A 63 6.51 -5.12 -3.29
CA ILE A 63 5.69 -5.42 -4.46
C ILE A 63 4.20 -5.45 -4.09
N TYR A 64 3.83 -6.14 -3.02
CA TYR A 64 2.44 -6.26 -2.55
C TYR A 64 1.80 -4.91 -2.23
N TYR A 65 2.54 -4.03 -1.55
CA TYR A 65 2.05 -2.67 -1.23
C TYR A 65 2.21 -1.68 -2.38
N ASP A 66 2.58 -2.12 -3.58
CA ASP A 66 2.80 -1.26 -4.77
C ASP A 66 3.73 -0.08 -4.44
N VAL A 67 4.89 -0.37 -3.87
CA VAL A 67 5.93 0.60 -3.58
C VAL A 67 6.69 0.91 -4.88
N LYS A 68 6.75 2.17 -5.28
CA LYS A 68 7.49 2.60 -6.47
C LYS A 68 8.99 2.44 -6.25
N PHE A 69 9.71 2.04 -7.31
CA PHE A 69 11.17 1.82 -7.26
C PHE A 69 11.59 0.87 -6.14
N PRO A 70 11.00 -0.34 -6.09
CA PRO A 70 11.19 -1.27 -4.97
C PRO A 70 12.67 -1.62 -4.76
N GLU A 71 13.49 -1.65 -5.81
CA GLU A 71 14.93 -1.88 -5.73
C GLU A 71 15.67 -0.78 -4.96
N ILE A 72 15.27 0.48 -5.15
CA ILE A 72 15.86 1.61 -4.43
C ILE A 72 15.39 1.61 -2.97
N VAL A 73 14.10 1.35 -2.75
CA VAL A 73 13.53 1.32 -1.39
C VAL A 73 14.07 0.14 -0.59
N TYR A 74 14.27 -1.02 -1.23
CA TYR A 74 14.97 -2.15 -0.63
C TYR A 74 16.40 -1.78 -0.20
N ALA A 75 17.13 -1.09 -1.09
CA ALA A 75 18.48 -0.60 -0.77
C ALA A 75 18.49 0.43 0.37
N GLN A 76 17.47 1.27 0.46
CA GLN A 76 17.30 2.18 1.60
C GLN A 76 17.14 1.40 2.90
N ALA A 77 16.27 0.40 2.95
CA ALA A 77 16.09 -0.42 4.14
C ALA A 77 17.41 -1.10 4.58
N ILE A 78 18.16 -1.68 3.64
CA ILE A 78 19.48 -2.24 3.93
C ILE A 78 20.41 -1.21 4.57
N LEU A 79 20.47 -0.01 3.98
CA LEU A 79 21.38 1.05 4.43
C LEU A 79 20.99 1.62 5.79
N GLU A 80 19.69 1.92 5.98
CA GLU A 80 19.15 2.51 7.21
C GLU A 80 19.22 1.54 8.40
N THR A 81 19.09 0.25 8.13
CA THR A 81 19.06 -0.77 9.18
C THR A 81 20.43 -1.45 9.41
N GLY A 82 21.45 -1.08 8.64
CA GLY A 82 22.72 -1.80 8.68
C GLY A 82 22.53 -3.30 8.42
N HIS A 83 21.90 -3.65 7.29
CA HIS A 83 21.57 -5.03 6.91
C HIS A 83 20.61 -5.69 7.91
N PHE A 84 19.54 -5.01 8.29
CA PHE A 84 18.49 -5.45 9.22
C PHE A 84 18.97 -5.75 10.66
N LYS A 85 20.15 -5.23 11.05
CA LYS A 85 20.77 -5.49 12.35
C LYS A 85 20.66 -4.33 13.35
N SER A 86 20.18 -3.16 12.90
CA SER A 86 20.10 -1.98 13.76
C SER A 86 19.05 -2.16 14.87
N ARG A 87 19.24 -1.46 16.00
CA ARG A 87 18.29 -1.43 17.10
C ARG A 87 16.90 -0.92 16.65
N GLY A 88 16.84 0.07 15.77
CA GLY A 88 15.60 0.60 15.22
C GLY A 88 14.83 -0.45 14.39
N CYS A 89 15.54 -1.31 13.65
CA CYS A 89 14.94 -2.42 12.93
C CYS A 89 14.39 -3.50 13.89
N ILE A 90 15.22 -3.97 14.80
CA ILE A 90 14.90 -5.12 15.66
C ILE A 90 13.85 -4.79 16.74
N ARG A 91 13.98 -3.62 17.38
CA ARG A 91 13.13 -3.24 18.51
C ARG A 91 11.90 -2.44 18.09
N ASP A 92 12.08 -1.56 17.12
CA ASP A 92 11.06 -0.56 16.77
C ASP A 92 10.39 -0.88 15.42
N ASN A 93 10.76 -1.97 14.74
CA ASN A 93 10.23 -2.38 13.44
C ASN A 93 10.30 -1.27 12.37
N ASN A 94 11.23 -0.33 12.52
CA ASN A 94 11.37 0.86 11.68
C ASN A 94 12.50 0.68 10.67
N LEU A 95 12.14 0.17 9.48
CA LEU A 95 13.11 -0.19 8.43
C LEU A 95 13.73 1.02 7.73
N PHE A 96 13.13 2.20 7.85
CA PHE A 96 13.48 3.37 7.05
C PHE A 96 13.93 4.56 7.91
N GLY A 97 14.15 4.37 9.20
CA GLY A 97 14.51 5.47 10.10
C GLY A 97 13.46 6.60 10.13
N LEU A 98 12.17 6.26 10.00
CA LEU A 98 11.09 7.24 10.00
C LEU A 98 11.02 7.96 11.34
N TYR A 99 11.11 9.30 11.30
CA TYR A 99 11.17 10.17 12.47
C TYR A 99 9.96 11.10 12.53
N ASP A 100 9.28 11.14 13.66
CA ASP A 100 8.20 12.10 13.94
C ASP A 100 8.78 13.37 14.57
N SER A 101 8.95 14.42 13.77
CA SER A 101 9.51 15.69 14.25
C SER A 101 8.61 16.39 15.27
N ARG A 102 7.29 16.15 15.25
CA ARG A 102 6.36 16.75 16.23
C ARG A 102 6.50 16.08 17.59
N LYS A 103 6.80 14.78 17.61
CA LYS A 103 7.00 14.01 18.85
C LYS A 103 8.46 13.92 19.26
N GLY A 104 9.40 14.40 18.46
CA GLY A 104 10.83 14.37 18.73
C GLY A 104 11.41 12.96 18.85
N ARG A 105 10.84 11.96 18.17
CA ARG A 105 11.26 10.55 18.29
C ARG A 105 11.05 9.76 17.01
N TYR A 106 11.79 8.65 16.88
CA TYR A 106 11.55 7.67 15.83
C TYR A 106 10.22 6.95 16.03
N HIS A 107 9.58 6.58 14.90
CA HIS A 107 8.39 5.75 14.92
C HIS A 107 8.73 4.35 15.44
N ARG A 108 7.76 3.81 16.16
CA ARG A 108 7.70 2.40 16.54
C ARG A 108 6.47 1.78 15.90
N PHE A 109 6.63 0.61 15.35
CA PHE A 109 5.57 -0.15 14.69
C PHE A 109 5.36 -1.48 15.41
N ASN A 110 4.13 -2.00 15.37
CA ASN A 110 3.83 -3.31 15.93
C ASN A 110 4.42 -4.42 15.05
N HIS A 111 4.48 -4.17 13.74
CA HIS A 111 5.06 -5.06 12.75
C HIS A 111 5.89 -4.28 11.73
N TRP A 112 6.95 -4.89 11.20
CA TRP A 112 7.86 -4.23 10.26
C TRP A 112 7.18 -3.79 8.95
N THR A 113 6.13 -4.50 8.50
CA THR A 113 5.35 -4.14 7.31
C THR A 113 4.66 -2.80 7.45
N GLU A 114 4.29 -2.37 8.66
CA GLU A 114 3.71 -1.05 8.91
C GLU A 114 4.68 0.07 8.54
N SER A 115 5.98 -0.15 8.72
CA SER A 115 6.99 0.83 8.28
C SER A 115 7.06 0.96 6.76
N VAL A 116 6.77 -0.11 6.00
CA VAL A 116 6.67 -0.09 4.54
C VAL A 116 5.47 0.75 4.08
N VAL A 117 4.31 0.51 4.67
CA VAL A 117 3.10 1.30 4.40
C VAL A 117 3.34 2.77 4.73
N LYS A 118 3.92 3.04 5.90
CA LYS A 118 4.20 4.41 6.35
C LYS A 118 5.24 5.12 5.46
N TYR A 119 6.23 4.41 4.97
CA TYR A 119 7.19 4.94 3.99
C TYR A 119 6.46 5.38 2.69
N LYS A 120 5.58 4.55 2.16
CA LYS A 120 4.77 4.89 0.97
C LYS A 120 3.93 6.14 1.23
N GLU A 121 3.21 6.20 2.35
CA GLU A 121 2.34 7.31 2.71
C GLU A 121 3.07 8.64 2.97
N TRP A 122 4.26 8.61 3.57
CA TRP A 122 4.94 9.84 4.03
C TRP A 122 6.07 10.30 3.12
N ILE A 123 6.72 9.37 2.45
CA ILE A 123 7.86 9.66 1.60
C ILE A 123 7.43 9.64 0.13
N GLN A 124 6.94 8.50 -0.35
CA GLN A 124 6.64 8.35 -1.78
C GLN A 124 5.46 9.18 -2.26
N TYR A 125 4.48 9.49 -1.42
CA TYR A 125 3.38 10.37 -1.83
C TYR A 125 3.86 11.75 -2.31
N ARG A 126 5.06 12.19 -1.92
CA ARG A 126 5.71 13.45 -2.33
C ARG A 126 6.42 13.37 -3.68
N TYR A 127 6.65 12.14 -4.15
CA TYR A 127 7.29 11.93 -5.45
C TYR A 127 6.32 12.29 -6.59
N ARG A 128 6.84 12.98 -7.61
CA ARG A 128 6.10 13.36 -8.82
C ARG A 128 6.84 12.84 -10.05
N PRO A 129 6.28 11.89 -10.81
CA PRO A 129 6.82 11.46 -12.09
C PRO A 129 6.78 12.63 -13.11
N PRO A 130 7.64 12.63 -14.14
CA PRO A 130 8.57 11.55 -14.53
C PRO A 130 9.97 11.65 -13.91
N GLY A 131 10.17 12.32 -12.79
CA GLY A 131 11.48 12.60 -12.21
C GLY A 131 12.30 11.35 -11.81
N ASP A 132 13.61 11.52 -11.70
CA ASP A 132 14.53 10.53 -11.14
C ASP A 132 14.31 10.39 -9.62
N TYR A 133 14.21 9.14 -9.13
CA TYR A 133 13.91 8.89 -7.72
C TYR A 133 15.10 9.21 -6.79
N TYR A 134 16.33 9.05 -7.26
CA TYR A 134 17.51 9.45 -6.48
C TYR A 134 17.58 10.97 -6.32
N GLU A 135 17.24 11.73 -7.37
CA GLU A 135 17.13 13.18 -7.30
C GLU A 135 16.00 13.63 -6.37
N PHE A 136 14.88 12.91 -6.38
CA PHE A 136 13.82 13.15 -5.42
C PHE A 136 14.29 12.95 -3.99
N LEU A 137 14.99 11.85 -3.66
CA LEU A 137 15.54 11.61 -2.33
C LEU A 137 16.54 12.70 -1.90
N ARG A 138 17.37 13.18 -2.82
CA ARG A 138 18.30 14.30 -2.58
C ARG A 138 17.54 15.60 -2.29
N ARG A 139 16.55 15.94 -3.11
CA ARG A 139 15.73 17.15 -2.97
C ARG A 139 14.98 17.20 -1.64
N ILE A 140 14.44 16.09 -1.18
CA ILE A 140 13.75 16.04 0.12
C ILE A 140 14.70 15.95 1.30
N ARG A 141 16.01 15.88 1.04
CA ARG A 141 17.07 15.69 2.05
C ARG A 141 16.79 14.48 2.94
N TYR A 142 16.50 13.35 2.28
CA TYR A 142 16.16 12.11 2.99
C TYR A 142 17.23 11.70 4.01
N ALA A 143 18.50 11.83 3.64
CA ALA A 143 19.64 11.63 4.52
C ALA A 143 20.59 12.83 4.50
N LYS A 144 21.34 13.02 5.60
CA LYS A 144 22.35 14.06 5.74
C LYS A 144 23.69 13.68 5.09
N ASP A 145 23.94 12.38 4.88
CA ASP A 145 25.19 11.89 4.29
C ASP A 145 25.28 12.27 2.80
N PRO A 146 26.30 13.06 2.37
CA PRO A 146 26.46 13.42 0.96
C PRO A 146 26.72 12.22 0.05
N LYS A 147 27.22 11.10 0.59
CA LYS A 147 27.47 9.86 -0.13
C LYS A 147 26.25 8.92 -0.16
N TYR A 148 25.12 9.32 0.40
CA TYR A 148 23.94 8.48 0.53
C TYR A 148 23.50 7.86 -0.80
N ILE A 149 23.32 8.66 -1.82
CA ILE A 149 22.90 8.20 -3.15
C ILE A 149 23.92 7.24 -3.77
N THR A 150 25.22 7.51 -3.61
CA THR A 150 26.26 6.62 -4.09
C THR A 150 26.19 5.25 -3.43
N LYS A 151 26.00 5.21 -2.10
CA LYS A 151 25.81 3.97 -1.35
C LYS A 151 24.55 3.22 -1.80
N LEU A 152 23.43 3.91 -2.02
CA LEU A 152 22.20 3.28 -2.55
C LEU A 152 22.45 2.63 -3.90
N LYS A 153 23.09 3.34 -4.85
CA LYS A 153 23.40 2.80 -6.18
C LYS A 153 24.28 1.55 -6.11
N GLN A 154 25.23 1.51 -5.19
CA GLN A 154 26.08 0.33 -4.97
C GLN A 154 25.26 -0.86 -4.47
N ILE A 155 24.34 -0.65 -3.52
CA ILE A 155 23.47 -1.70 -2.99
C ILE A 155 22.50 -2.19 -4.07
N VAL A 156 21.89 -1.28 -4.83
CA VAL A 156 21.01 -1.64 -5.96
C VAL A 156 21.76 -2.47 -7.00
N LYS A 157 23.00 -2.10 -7.36
CA LYS A 157 23.83 -2.88 -8.29
C LYS A 157 24.07 -4.31 -7.78
N LYS A 158 24.28 -4.45 -6.46
CA LYS A 158 24.58 -5.76 -5.82
C LYS A 158 23.31 -6.64 -5.70
N HIS A 159 22.17 -6.08 -5.33
CA HIS A 159 20.98 -6.83 -4.94
C HIS A 159 19.82 -6.74 -5.94
N GLY A 160 19.76 -5.68 -6.75
CA GLY A 160 18.61 -5.40 -7.63
C GLY A 160 18.36 -6.47 -8.67
N LYS A 161 19.43 -6.94 -9.34
CA LYS A 161 19.32 -8.00 -10.37
C LYS A 161 18.80 -9.33 -9.81
N ALA A 162 19.25 -9.73 -8.63
CA ALA A 162 18.84 -10.97 -8.00
C ALA A 162 17.35 -10.96 -7.60
N LYS A 163 16.86 -9.82 -7.12
CA LYS A 163 15.47 -9.66 -6.68
C LYS A 163 14.48 -9.52 -7.86
N GLN A 164 14.87 -8.86 -8.96
CA GLN A 164 14.05 -8.78 -10.16
C GLN A 164 13.83 -10.15 -10.80
N ASN A 165 14.87 -10.99 -10.88
CA ASN A 165 14.76 -12.34 -11.42
C ASN A 165 13.83 -13.23 -10.58
N ALA A 166 13.86 -13.12 -9.26
CA ALA A 166 12.95 -13.84 -8.36
C ALA A 166 11.48 -13.43 -8.55
N SER A 167 11.22 -12.15 -8.82
CA SER A 167 9.89 -11.62 -9.08
C SER A 167 9.29 -12.12 -10.40
N THR A 168 10.12 -12.20 -11.45
CA THR A 168 9.67 -12.66 -12.78
C THR A 168 9.33 -14.16 -12.79
N GLY A 169 10.09 -14.98 -12.02
CA GLY A 169 9.84 -16.42 -11.87
C GLY A 169 8.50 -16.72 -11.18
N HIS A 170 8.11 -15.94 -10.19
CA HIS A 170 6.87 -16.15 -9.45
C HIS A 170 5.62 -15.80 -10.28
N HIS A 171 5.70 -14.77 -11.12
CA HIS A 171 4.59 -14.38 -12.03
C HIS A 171 4.31 -15.40 -13.13
N GLN A 172 5.33 -16.15 -13.56
CA GLN A 172 5.17 -17.20 -14.58
C GLN A 172 4.55 -18.48 -14.02
N GLN A 173 4.78 -18.80 -12.74
CA GLN A 173 4.18 -19.98 -12.11
C GLN A 173 2.67 -19.79 -11.85
N VAL A 174 2.22 -18.61 -11.49
CA VAL A 174 0.80 -18.31 -11.27
C VAL A 174 0.00 -18.36 -12.58
N ARG A 175 0.62 -18.06 -13.74
CA ARG A 175 -0.04 -18.13 -15.05
C ARG A 175 -0.10 -19.55 -15.65
N LYS A 176 0.67 -20.50 -15.15
CA LYS A 176 0.69 -21.89 -15.62
C LYS A 176 -0.18 -22.84 -14.78
N GLY A 177 -0.80 -22.35 -13.73
CA GLY A 177 -1.65 -23.12 -12.80
C GLY A 177 -3.15 -22.85 -12.93
N ILE A 178 -3.61 -22.31 -14.09
CA ILE A 178 -5.04 -22.17 -14.41
C ILE A 178 -5.34 -23.03 -15.63
#